data_4b7a738be5c2090a37d2b983c1c031e2
#
_entry.id   4b7a738be5c2090a37d2b983c1c031e2
#
_cell.length_a   1.000
_cell.length_b   1.000
_cell.length_c   1.000
_cell.angle_alpha   90.00
_cell.angle_beta   90.00
_cell.angle_gamma   90.00
#
_symmetry.space_group_name_H-M   'P 1'
#
loop_
_entity.id
_entity.type
_entity.pdbx_description
1 polymer ?
#
loop_
_entity_poly.entity_id
_entity_poly.type
_entity_poly.pdbx_seq_one_letter_code
_entity_poly.pdbx_strand_id
1 'polypeptide(L)'
;MRVRLKGVFPSKKKLADGTCKTYWFLRNFGALRPQEGDEAEPFAPGTPAFMRAYNAVIEAPRVARTLGTLQSVIDGYQKSPQYQRLAPRTKLDYDAALLRISERFGNHPLAVIEDPKIRVRFLQWRDERAQTSRRQADAMLGVLRIILEWGRDRGLLTHNHATRPKKVYKSDRADKLWLPADIAALRDVAAPEIRLAFELALGTGQRKGDVLSMPWSAYDGERIRLRQSKRKRLIDMPVTRALKELLDAQPRTAKTILTRADGQPWGMSNFNTHWRATVLKAGRDGLHFHDLRGTACTVLAQAGATPSEIAAMLGWTVSTVAGMLDLYQAMTASLSDSAVAKLEASTITLQNGLQNAPSASTNSGEK
;
A
#
# COMPACT_ATOMS: atom_id res chain seq x y z
N MET A 1 18.51 -19.44 32.65
CA MET A 1 17.97 -20.29 31.56
C MET A 1 16.93 -19.50 30.76
N ARG A 2 17.11 -19.25 29.44
CA ARG A 2 16.10 -18.53 28.66
C ARG A 2 15.03 -19.51 28.20
N VAL A 3 13.85 -19.42 28.78
CA VAL A 3 12.70 -20.24 28.35
C VAL A 3 12.17 -19.69 27.00
N ARG A 4 12.23 -20.51 25.94
CA ARG A 4 11.62 -20.19 24.64
C ARG A 4 10.20 -20.74 24.58
N LEU A 5 9.21 -19.88 24.71
CA LEU A 5 7.80 -20.26 24.57
C LEU A 5 7.35 -20.09 23.11
N LYS A 6 6.70 -21.10 22.55
CA LYS A 6 6.23 -21.12 21.18
C LYS A 6 5.20 -20.01 20.94
N GLY A 7 5.46 -19.14 19.95
CA GLY A 7 4.55 -18.05 19.58
C GLY A 7 4.68 -16.76 20.40
N VAL A 8 5.52 -16.73 21.42
CA VAL A 8 5.79 -15.52 22.22
C VAL A 8 6.86 -14.67 21.55
N PHE A 9 6.60 -13.35 21.45
CA PHE A 9 7.58 -12.39 20.94
C PHE A 9 7.49 -11.05 21.66
N PRO A 10 8.63 -10.34 21.84
CA PRO A 10 8.67 -9.04 22.48
C PRO A 10 8.40 -7.90 21.49
N SER A 11 7.86 -6.80 22.02
CA SER A 11 7.84 -5.50 21.36
C SER A 11 8.37 -4.44 22.33
N LYS A 12 9.39 -3.68 21.94
CA LYS A 12 9.97 -2.63 22.77
C LYS A 12 9.37 -1.28 22.40
N LYS A 13 8.96 -0.50 23.39
CA LYS A 13 8.46 0.86 23.23
C LYS A 13 9.27 1.80 24.12
N LYS A 14 9.82 2.87 23.53
CA LYS A 14 10.44 3.96 24.28
C LYS A 14 9.32 4.85 24.84
N LEU A 15 9.33 5.09 26.14
CA LEU A 15 8.39 5.93 26.87
C LEU A 15 8.83 7.39 26.81
N ALA A 16 7.96 8.32 27.22
CA ALA A 16 8.23 9.77 27.20
C ALA A 16 9.39 10.17 28.15
N ASP A 17 9.62 9.40 29.19
CA ASP A 17 10.72 9.55 30.15
C ASP A 17 12.08 9.02 29.67
N GLY A 18 12.14 8.53 28.41
CA GLY A 18 13.34 7.95 27.79
C GLY A 18 13.59 6.48 28.12
N THR A 19 12.83 5.86 29.03
CA THR A 19 12.95 4.44 29.38
C THR A 19 12.38 3.54 28.26
N CYS A 20 12.91 2.29 28.15
CA CYS A 20 12.41 1.30 27.21
C CYS A 20 11.58 0.24 27.93
N LYS A 21 10.28 0.17 27.64
CA LYS A 21 9.40 -0.87 28.17
C LYS A 21 9.21 -1.99 27.14
N THR A 22 9.38 -3.24 27.57
CA THR A 22 9.15 -4.43 26.74
C THR A 22 7.73 -4.93 26.98
N TYR A 23 6.97 -5.04 25.90
CA TYR A 23 5.65 -5.65 25.89
C TYR A 23 5.75 -7.02 25.22
N TRP A 24 5.02 -7.98 25.76
CA TRP A 24 5.02 -9.35 25.29
C TRP A 24 3.72 -9.69 24.59
N PHE A 25 3.82 -10.42 23.50
CA PHE A 25 2.68 -10.83 22.69
C PHE A 25 2.74 -12.33 22.46
N LEU A 26 1.58 -12.98 22.46
CA LEU A 26 1.41 -14.36 22.03
C LEU A 26 0.72 -14.36 20.64
N ARG A 27 1.34 -15.03 19.67
CA ARG A 27 0.81 -15.12 18.30
C ARG A 27 -0.61 -15.67 18.32
N ASN A 28 -1.52 -15.00 17.66
CA ASN A 28 -2.96 -15.29 17.59
C ASN A 28 -3.78 -15.03 18.86
N PHE A 29 -3.15 -14.55 19.94
CA PHE A 29 -3.84 -14.28 21.23
C PHE A 29 -3.72 -12.82 21.67
N GLY A 30 -2.76 -12.06 21.16
CA GLY A 30 -2.60 -10.65 21.49
C GLY A 30 -1.55 -10.39 22.58
N ALA A 31 -1.70 -9.26 23.29
CA ALA A 31 -0.76 -8.84 24.32
C ALA A 31 -0.92 -9.67 25.60
N LEU A 32 0.18 -10.22 26.11
CA LEU A 32 0.25 -10.80 27.44
C LEU A 32 0.44 -9.67 28.46
N ARG A 33 -0.34 -9.67 29.53
CA ARG A 33 -0.29 -8.67 30.61
C ARG A 33 -0.23 -9.37 31.95
N PRO A 34 0.44 -8.77 32.95
CA PRO A 34 0.34 -9.25 34.35
C PRO A 34 -1.14 -9.36 34.75
N GLN A 35 -1.47 -10.34 35.55
CA GLN A 35 -2.77 -10.45 36.19
C GLN A 35 -2.82 -9.50 37.41
N GLU A 36 -4.02 -9.27 37.93
CA GLU A 36 -4.22 -8.49 39.12
C GLU A 36 -3.47 -9.13 40.30
N GLY A 37 -2.62 -8.36 40.97
CA GLY A 37 -1.71 -8.84 42.02
C GLY A 37 -0.29 -9.21 41.55
N ASP A 38 -0.02 -9.31 40.24
CA ASP A 38 1.31 -9.63 39.71
C ASP A 38 2.14 -8.39 39.34
N GLU A 39 1.67 -7.19 39.68
CA GLU A 39 2.23 -5.90 39.21
C GLU A 39 3.65 -5.62 39.73
N ALA A 40 3.99 -6.18 40.85
CA ALA A 40 5.32 -6.04 41.46
C ALA A 40 6.33 -7.10 40.99
N GLU A 41 5.87 -8.13 40.26
CA GLU A 41 6.73 -9.22 39.78
C GLU A 41 7.37 -8.88 38.42
N PRO A 42 8.60 -9.35 38.15
CA PRO A 42 9.17 -9.26 36.81
C PRO A 42 8.30 -9.97 35.77
N PHE A 43 7.96 -9.29 34.69
CA PHE A 43 7.11 -9.85 33.62
C PHE A 43 7.94 -10.17 32.37
N ALA A 44 8.53 -11.36 32.35
CA ALA A 44 9.35 -11.87 31.26
C ALA A 44 9.15 -13.40 31.09
N PRO A 45 9.39 -13.98 29.92
CA PRO A 45 9.27 -15.43 29.68
C PRO A 45 10.06 -16.24 30.70
N GLY A 46 9.35 -17.12 31.44
CA GLY A 46 9.93 -17.97 32.50
C GLY A 46 9.71 -17.45 33.90
N THR A 47 9.20 -16.23 34.12
CA THR A 47 8.80 -15.77 35.45
C THR A 47 7.42 -16.30 35.82
N PRO A 48 7.11 -16.48 37.12
CA PRO A 48 5.81 -16.98 37.56
C PRO A 48 4.63 -16.15 37.04
N ALA A 49 4.70 -14.83 37.17
CA ALA A 49 3.66 -13.91 36.64
C ALA A 49 3.44 -14.07 35.12
N PHE A 50 4.54 -14.19 34.38
CA PHE A 50 4.43 -14.41 32.91
C PHE A 50 3.82 -15.76 32.60
N MET A 51 4.20 -16.83 33.29
CA MET A 51 3.65 -18.16 33.05
C MET A 51 2.18 -18.25 33.43
N ARG A 52 1.76 -17.58 34.54
CA ARG A 52 0.32 -17.46 34.87
C ARG A 52 -0.45 -16.80 33.74
N ALA A 53 0.01 -15.65 33.25
CA ALA A 53 -0.63 -14.94 32.11
C ALA A 53 -0.63 -15.77 30.82
N TYR A 54 0.46 -16.47 30.54
CA TYR A 54 0.58 -17.33 29.35
C TYR A 54 -0.37 -18.53 29.45
N ASN A 55 -0.40 -19.24 30.57
CA ASN A 55 -1.29 -20.38 30.78
C ASN A 55 -2.76 -19.94 30.80
N ALA A 56 -3.10 -18.84 31.45
CA ALA A 56 -4.44 -18.30 31.47
C ALA A 56 -4.97 -18.00 30.05
N VAL A 57 -4.11 -17.54 29.12
CA VAL A 57 -4.49 -17.31 27.75
C VAL A 57 -4.62 -18.60 26.94
N ILE A 58 -3.80 -19.62 27.23
CA ILE A 58 -3.86 -20.93 26.55
C ILE A 58 -4.99 -21.79 27.10
N GLU A 59 -5.16 -21.77 28.43
CA GLU A 59 -6.15 -22.57 29.17
C GLU A 59 -7.51 -21.88 29.21
N ALA A 60 -7.57 -20.56 28.92
CA ALA A 60 -8.86 -19.89 28.79
C ALA A 60 -9.76 -20.77 27.91
N PRO A 61 -10.94 -21.21 28.40
CA PRO A 61 -11.79 -22.08 27.64
C PRO A 61 -12.01 -21.39 26.29
N ARG A 62 -11.48 -21.99 25.23
CA ARG A 62 -11.89 -21.60 23.88
C ARG A 62 -13.41 -21.72 23.94
N VAL A 63 -14.08 -20.55 24.01
CA VAL A 63 -15.54 -20.46 24.11
C VAL A 63 -16.09 -21.59 23.26
N ALA A 64 -16.82 -22.52 23.90
CA ALA A 64 -17.29 -23.75 23.26
C ALA A 64 -17.92 -23.31 21.95
N ARG A 65 -17.30 -23.69 20.84
CA ARG A 65 -17.67 -23.21 19.49
C ARG A 65 -19.04 -23.74 19.18
N THR A 66 -20.05 -22.98 19.60
CA THR A 66 -21.44 -23.36 19.42
C THR A 66 -21.70 -23.30 17.92
N LEU A 67 -21.99 -24.45 17.32
CA LEU A 67 -22.52 -24.54 15.97
C LEU A 67 -23.67 -23.54 15.88
N GLY A 68 -23.62 -22.66 14.87
CA GLY A 68 -24.63 -21.61 14.70
C GLY A 68 -24.29 -20.22 15.29
N THR A 69 -23.03 -19.94 15.61
CA THR A 69 -22.56 -18.58 15.96
C THR A 69 -21.68 -17.98 14.85
N LEU A 70 -21.46 -16.65 14.87
CA LEU A 70 -20.53 -16.01 13.94
C LEU A 70 -19.12 -16.58 14.06
N GLN A 71 -18.71 -17.05 15.26
CA GLN A 71 -17.40 -17.68 15.44
C GLN A 71 -17.24 -18.93 14.56
N SER A 72 -18.30 -19.73 14.42
CA SER A 72 -18.25 -20.91 13.54
C SER A 72 -18.05 -20.56 12.06
N VAL A 73 -18.58 -19.40 11.62
CA VAL A 73 -18.37 -18.88 10.27
C VAL A 73 -16.94 -18.39 10.10
N ILE A 74 -16.39 -17.66 11.09
CA ILE A 74 -14.98 -17.20 11.09
C ILE A 74 -14.03 -18.38 10.99
N ASP A 75 -14.23 -19.41 11.82
CA ASP A 75 -13.39 -20.60 11.85
C ASP A 75 -13.45 -21.38 10.54
N GLY A 76 -14.65 -21.50 9.97
CA GLY A 76 -14.86 -22.11 8.66
C GLY A 76 -14.15 -21.33 7.54
N TYR A 77 -14.26 -20.00 7.56
CA TYR A 77 -13.58 -19.15 6.61
C TYR A 77 -12.06 -19.30 6.69
N GLN A 78 -11.47 -19.28 7.89
CA GLN A 78 -10.03 -19.44 8.09
C GLN A 78 -9.49 -20.78 7.61
N LYS A 79 -10.31 -21.84 7.63
CA LYS A 79 -9.98 -23.15 7.08
C LYS A 79 -10.19 -23.25 5.57
N SER A 80 -10.88 -22.30 4.96
CA SER A 80 -11.26 -22.35 3.55
C SER A 80 -10.06 -22.16 2.61
N PRO A 81 -10.11 -22.76 1.40
CA PRO A 81 -9.10 -22.49 0.37
C PRO A 81 -8.99 -21.03 -0.01
N GLN A 82 -10.09 -20.27 0.09
CA GLN A 82 -10.12 -18.84 -0.19
C GLN A 82 -9.19 -18.07 0.76
N TYR A 83 -9.26 -18.33 2.06
CA TYR A 83 -8.38 -17.73 3.05
C TYR A 83 -6.94 -18.27 2.91
N GLN A 84 -6.77 -19.56 2.68
CA GLN A 84 -5.45 -20.19 2.58
C GLN A 84 -4.62 -19.68 1.40
N ARG A 85 -5.26 -19.23 0.31
CA ARG A 85 -4.61 -18.63 -0.87
C ARG A 85 -4.24 -17.17 -0.70
N LEU A 86 -4.63 -16.52 0.39
CA LEU A 86 -4.27 -15.12 0.64
C LEU A 86 -2.75 -14.97 0.78
N ALA A 87 -2.22 -13.85 0.26
CA ALA A 87 -0.82 -13.52 0.47
C ALA A 87 -0.50 -13.35 1.97
N PRO A 88 0.73 -13.70 2.42
CA PRO A 88 1.09 -13.68 3.85
C PRO A 88 0.76 -12.36 4.55
N ARG A 89 1.04 -11.23 3.90
CA ARG A 89 0.71 -9.92 4.47
C ARG A 89 -0.80 -9.71 4.62
N THR A 90 -1.59 -10.14 3.64
CA THR A 90 -3.06 -10.04 3.70
C THR A 90 -3.62 -10.91 4.81
N LYS A 91 -3.05 -12.11 5.03
CA LYS A 91 -3.45 -12.97 6.17
C LYS A 91 -3.23 -12.28 7.50
N LEU A 92 -2.06 -11.65 7.71
CA LEU A 92 -1.78 -10.91 8.94
C LEU A 92 -2.78 -9.77 9.18
N ASP A 93 -3.12 -9.02 8.13
CA ASP A 93 -4.09 -7.93 8.23
C ASP A 93 -5.51 -8.47 8.52
N TYR A 94 -5.88 -9.62 7.90
CA TYR A 94 -7.16 -10.29 8.14
C TYR A 94 -7.22 -10.90 9.53
N ASP A 95 -6.16 -11.56 10.01
CA ASP A 95 -6.13 -12.15 11.35
C ASP A 95 -6.35 -11.10 12.45
N ALA A 96 -5.71 -9.93 12.28
CA ALA A 96 -5.93 -8.82 13.19
C ALA A 96 -7.39 -8.32 13.17
N ALA A 97 -8.01 -8.26 12.00
CA ALA A 97 -9.43 -7.87 11.87
C ALA A 97 -10.36 -8.96 12.41
N LEU A 98 -10.11 -10.24 12.06
CA LEU A 98 -10.90 -11.38 12.52
C LEU A 98 -10.89 -11.52 14.05
N LEU A 99 -9.74 -11.27 14.69
CA LEU A 99 -9.64 -11.24 16.15
C LEU A 99 -10.61 -10.20 16.73
N ARG A 100 -10.62 -8.96 16.21
CA ARG A 100 -11.51 -7.90 16.68
C ARG A 100 -12.98 -8.16 16.39
N ILE A 101 -13.28 -8.81 15.27
CA ILE A 101 -14.64 -9.24 14.91
C ILE A 101 -15.09 -10.35 15.88
N SER A 102 -14.23 -11.32 16.15
CA SER A 102 -14.48 -12.42 17.08
C SER A 102 -14.74 -11.89 18.51
N GLU A 103 -13.90 -10.98 19.00
CA GLU A 103 -14.07 -10.35 20.32
C GLU A 103 -15.45 -9.66 20.46
N ARG A 104 -15.94 -9.01 19.40
CA ARG A 104 -17.17 -8.21 19.45
C ARG A 104 -18.43 -8.99 19.10
N PHE A 105 -18.36 -9.87 18.10
CA PHE A 105 -19.51 -10.50 17.49
C PHE A 105 -19.43 -12.04 17.47
N GLY A 106 -18.29 -12.63 17.80
CA GLY A 106 -18.08 -14.09 17.65
C GLY A 106 -19.13 -14.95 18.31
N ASN A 107 -19.57 -14.57 19.51
CA ASN A 107 -20.55 -15.31 20.30
C ASN A 107 -22.02 -15.05 19.90
N HIS A 108 -22.27 -14.14 18.94
CA HIS A 108 -23.65 -13.88 18.51
C HIS A 108 -24.18 -15.08 17.70
N PRO A 109 -25.38 -15.60 18.05
CA PRO A 109 -26.07 -16.59 17.23
C PRO A 109 -26.27 -16.09 15.80
N LEU A 110 -26.25 -16.99 14.81
CA LEU A 110 -26.45 -16.61 13.40
C LEU A 110 -27.84 -15.95 13.19
N ALA A 111 -28.85 -16.34 13.95
CA ALA A 111 -30.15 -15.69 13.91
C ALA A 111 -30.08 -14.18 14.26
N VAL A 112 -29.18 -13.79 15.18
CA VAL A 112 -28.94 -12.37 15.51
C VAL A 112 -28.15 -11.67 14.39
N ILE A 113 -27.22 -12.39 13.76
CA ILE A 113 -26.43 -11.87 12.62
C ILE A 113 -27.32 -11.66 11.39
N GLU A 114 -28.37 -12.45 11.23
CA GLU A 114 -29.36 -12.35 10.14
C GLU A 114 -30.46 -11.31 10.37
N ASP A 115 -30.63 -10.82 11.61
CA ASP A 115 -31.55 -9.72 11.89
C ASP A 115 -31.04 -8.44 11.20
N PRO A 116 -31.85 -7.77 10.34
CA PRO A 116 -31.45 -6.50 9.70
C PRO A 116 -30.98 -5.42 10.69
N LYS A 117 -31.44 -5.44 11.93
CA LYS A 117 -31.05 -4.50 13.00
C LYS A 117 -29.56 -4.66 13.39
N ILE A 118 -28.93 -5.81 13.11
CA ILE A 118 -27.51 -6.02 13.38
C ILE A 118 -26.62 -5.03 12.60
N ARG A 119 -27.09 -4.55 11.45
CA ARG A 119 -26.39 -3.54 10.65
C ARG A 119 -26.05 -2.29 11.47
N VAL A 120 -26.94 -1.84 12.32
CA VAL A 120 -26.70 -0.68 13.19
C VAL A 120 -25.51 -0.96 14.11
N ARG A 121 -25.45 -2.16 14.70
CA ARG A 121 -24.32 -2.57 15.57
C ARG A 121 -23.00 -2.66 14.81
N PHE A 122 -23.00 -3.14 13.56
CA PHE A 122 -21.80 -3.18 12.72
C PHE A 122 -21.28 -1.78 12.41
N LEU A 123 -22.17 -0.84 12.10
CA LEU A 123 -21.81 0.54 11.82
C LEU A 123 -21.35 1.27 13.09
N GLN A 124 -22.01 1.09 14.23
CA GLN A 124 -21.57 1.63 15.52
C GLN A 124 -20.16 1.15 15.88
N TRP A 125 -19.91 -0.16 15.78
CA TRP A 125 -18.59 -0.72 16.02
C TRP A 125 -17.51 -0.14 15.08
N ARG A 126 -17.81 0.04 13.80
CA ARG A 126 -16.93 0.73 12.87
C ARG A 126 -16.66 2.16 13.33
N ASP A 127 -17.68 2.90 13.72
CA ASP A 127 -17.57 4.31 14.11
C ASP A 127 -16.79 4.48 15.42
N GLU A 128 -16.97 3.58 16.38
CA GLU A 128 -16.13 3.47 17.58
C GLU A 128 -14.64 3.28 17.20
N ARG A 129 -14.35 2.38 16.27
CA ARG A 129 -12.98 2.14 15.77
C ARG A 129 -12.43 3.30 14.96
N ALA A 130 -13.29 4.05 14.28
CA ALA A 130 -12.92 5.21 13.49
C ALA A 130 -12.37 6.36 14.33
N GLN A 131 -12.66 6.42 15.64
CA GLN A 131 -12.05 7.36 16.57
C GLN A 131 -10.53 7.19 16.65
N THR A 132 -10.02 5.95 16.51
CA THR A 132 -8.59 5.68 16.52
C THR A 132 -8.02 5.70 15.10
N SER A 133 -8.70 5.09 14.12
CA SER A 133 -8.24 5.05 12.73
C SER A 133 -9.39 4.75 11.76
N ARG A 134 -9.84 5.76 11.04
CA ARG A 134 -10.89 5.65 10.02
C ARG A 134 -10.58 4.60 8.97
N ARG A 135 -9.32 4.54 8.50
CA ARG A 135 -8.89 3.57 7.49
C ARG A 135 -8.96 2.13 7.99
N GLN A 136 -8.52 1.88 9.23
CA GLN A 136 -8.58 0.54 9.82
C GLN A 136 -10.02 0.13 10.11
N ALA A 137 -10.87 1.06 10.55
CA ALA A 137 -12.28 0.81 10.79
C ALA A 137 -13.01 0.32 9.51
N ASP A 138 -12.81 1.00 8.39
CA ASP A 138 -13.37 0.57 7.09
C ASP A 138 -12.78 -0.78 6.63
N ALA A 139 -11.49 -1.01 6.86
CA ALA A 139 -10.85 -2.29 6.52
C ALA A 139 -11.42 -3.45 7.33
N MET A 140 -11.62 -3.28 8.65
CA MET A 140 -12.21 -4.30 9.52
C MET A 140 -13.66 -4.62 9.12
N LEU A 141 -14.48 -3.59 8.83
CA LEU A 141 -15.84 -3.81 8.32
C LEU A 141 -15.82 -4.49 6.94
N GLY A 142 -14.80 -4.20 6.12
CA GLY A 142 -14.56 -4.91 4.87
C GLY A 142 -14.29 -6.40 5.04
N VAL A 143 -13.50 -6.78 6.05
CA VAL A 143 -13.25 -8.19 6.40
C VAL A 143 -14.53 -8.85 6.93
N LEU A 144 -15.28 -8.18 7.82
CA LEU A 144 -16.59 -8.68 8.29
C LEU A 144 -17.51 -8.96 7.10
N ARG A 145 -17.61 -8.06 6.15
CA ARG A 145 -18.40 -8.27 4.93
C ARG A 145 -17.96 -9.52 4.15
N ILE A 146 -16.66 -9.77 4.05
CA ILE A 146 -16.11 -10.91 3.31
C ILE A 146 -16.48 -12.22 3.98
N ILE A 147 -16.37 -12.33 5.30
CA ILE A 147 -16.72 -13.57 6.02
C ILE A 147 -18.24 -13.84 6.03
N LEU A 148 -19.06 -12.78 6.13
CA LEU A 148 -20.50 -12.94 6.02
C LEU A 148 -20.93 -13.38 4.61
N GLU A 149 -20.27 -12.86 3.56
CA GLU A 149 -20.50 -13.28 2.19
C GLU A 149 -20.08 -14.74 1.99
N TRP A 150 -18.93 -15.12 2.53
CA TRP A 150 -18.47 -16.53 2.52
C TRP A 150 -19.46 -17.46 3.23
N GLY A 151 -20.05 -17.03 4.35
CA GLY A 151 -21.11 -17.77 5.07
C GLY A 151 -22.38 -17.89 4.24
N ARG A 152 -22.78 -16.84 3.53
CA ARG A 152 -23.92 -16.83 2.61
C ARG A 152 -23.73 -17.82 1.45
N ASP A 153 -22.56 -17.78 0.80
CA ASP A 153 -22.24 -18.68 -0.32
C ASP A 153 -22.29 -20.17 0.09
N ARG A 154 -22.29 -20.48 1.40
CA ARG A 154 -22.34 -21.85 1.95
C ARG A 154 -23.66 -22.18 2.64
N GLY A 155 -24.66 -21.32 2.49
CA GLY A 155 -25.97 -21.53 3.08
C GLY A 155 -26.00 -21.44 4.62
N LEU A 156 -24.92 -20.92 5.24
CA LEU A 156 -24.88 -20.68 6.68
C LEU A 156 -25.63 -19.40 7.06
N LEU A 157 -25.75 -18.47 6.13
CA LEU A 157 -26.46 -17.19 6.24
C LEU A 157 -27.27 -16.96 4.98
N THR A 158 -28.40 -16.29 5.11
CA THR A 158 -29.26 -15.87 3.99
C THR A 158 -28.88 -14.47 3.52
N HIS A 159 -28.51 -13.59 4.45
CA HIS A 159 -28.25 -12.18 4.18
C HIS A 159 -26.90 -11.72 4.73
N ASN A 160 -26.30 -10.75 4.04
CA ASN A 160 -25.08 -10.09 4.48
C ASN A 160 -25.38 -8.61 4.79
N HIS A 161 -25.62 -8.29 6.06
CA HIS A 161 -25.97 -6.95 6.50
C HIS A 161 -24.78 -5.99 6.61
N ALA A 162 -23.54 -6.44 6.34
CA ALA A 162 -22.35 -5.59 6.25
C ALA A 162 -22.09 -5.04 4.82
N THR A 163 -23.01 -5.23 3.87
CA THR A 163 -22.83 -4.79 2.47
C THR A 163 -22.94 -3.28 2.29
N ARG A 164 -22.20 -2.74 1.33
CA ARG A 164 -22.28 -1.35 0.84
C ARG A 164 -22.32 -0.27 1.93
N PRO A 165 -21.46 -0.30 2.97
CA PRO A 165 -21.40 0.81 3.91
C PRO A 165 -20.78 2.04 3.24
N LYS A 166 -21.26 3.23 3.56
CA LYS A 166 -20.53 4.46 3.23
C LYS A 166 -19.20 4.44 3.97
N LYS A 167 -18.10 4.69 3.26
CA LYS A 167 -16.77 4.77 3.87
C LYS A 167 -16.67 5.98 4.79
N VAL A 168 -16.04 5.82 5.94
CA VAL A 168 -15.67 6.91 6.85
C VAL A 168 -14.26 7.46 6.57
N TYR A 169 -13.44 6.69 5.85
CA TYR A 169 -12.12 7.10 5.40
C TYR A 169 -12.18 7.57 3.94
N LYS A 170 -11.73 8.80 3.70
CA LYS A 170 -11.43 9.33 2.37
C LYS A 170 -9.93 9.65 2.34
N SER A 171 -9.24 9.19 1.30
CA SER A 171 -7.84 9.56 1.10
C SER A 171 -7.77 11.02 0.65
N ASP A 172 -6.92 11.77 1.29
CA ASP A 172 -6.60 13.18 1.00
C ASP A 172 -5.26 13.35 0.27
N ARG A 173 -4.70 12.24 -0.24
CA ARG A 173 -3.36 12.23 -0.83
C ARG A 173 -3.34 12.17 -2.37
N ALA A 174 -4.48 12.34 -2.99
CA ALA A 174 -4.57 12.27 -4.45
C ALA A 174 -3.80 13.40 -5.14
N ASP A 175 -3.68 14.55 -4.46
CA ASP A 175 -3.01 15.77 -4.89
C ASP A 175 -1.53 15.87 -4.48
N LYS A 176 -0.98 14.87 -3.78
CA LYS A 176 0.40 14.91 -3.30
C LYS A 176 1.38 14.50 -4.39
N LEU A 177 2.12 15.46 -4.91
CA LEU A 177 3.20 15.28 -5.86
C LEU A 177 4.53 15.78 -5.29
N TRP A 178 5.62 15.17 -5.72
CA TRP A 178 6.97 15.68 -5.53
C TRP A 178 7.26 16.73 -6.61
N LEU A 179 7.28 18.00 -6.22
CA LEU A 179 7.63 19.11 -7.11
C LEU A 179 9.16 19.16 -7.32
N PRO A 180 9.66 19.84 -8.36
CA PRO A 180 11.10 19.95 -8.61
C PRO A 180 11.91 20.41 -7.39
N ALA A 181 11.39 21.38 -6.62
CA ALA A 181 12.04 21.86 -5.39
C ALA A 181 12.07 20.78 -4.27
N ASP A 182 11.05 19.93 -4.19
CA ASP A 182 11.00 18.83 -3.21
C ASP A 182 12.00 17.73 -3.57
N ILE A 183 12.10 17.44 -4.87
CA ILE A 183 13.06 16.48 -5.44
C ILE A 183 14.49 16.94 -5.16
N ALA A 184 14.80 18.22 -5.41
CA ALA A 184 16.10 18.81 -5.13
C ALA A 184 16.43 18.73 -3.64
N ALA A 185 15.52 19.19 -2.76
CA ALA A 185 15.70 19.15 -1.31
C ALA A 185 15.97 17.74 -0.75
N LEU A 186 15.31 16.72 -1.32
CA LEU A 186 15.59 15.34 -0.90
C LEU A 186 16.97 14.87 -1.39
N ARG A 187 17.33 15.19 -2.64
CA ARG A 187 18.63 14.83 -3.22
C ARG A 187 19.82 15.38 -2.44
N ASP A 188 19.66 16.58 -1.87
CA ASP A 188 20.71 17.27 -1.11
C ASP A 188 21.01 16.59 0.24
N VAL A 189 20.01 15.95 0.85
CA VAL A 189 20.16 15.41 2.21
C VAL A 189 20.13 13.89 2.29
N ALA A 190 19.75 13.21 1.19
CA ALA A 190 19.58 11.76 1.18
C ALA A 190 20.94 11.03 1.19
N ALA A 191 21.06 10.02 2.06
CA ALA A 191 22.14 9.06 1.97
C ALA A 191 22.13 8.33 0.62
N PRO A 192 23.29 7.88 0.09
CA PRO A 192 23.41 7.33 -1.27
C PRO A 192 22.39 6.20 -1.56
N GLU A 193 22.17 5.29 -0.63
CA GLU A 193 21.25 4.17 -0.79
C GLU A 193 19.77 4.59 -0.76
N ILE A 194 19.42 5.65 -0.02
CA ILE A 194 18.07 6.22 -0.01
C ILE A 194 17.84 7.04 -1.28
N ARG A 195 18.87 7.76 -1.73
CA ARG A 195 18.83 8.50 -2.98
C ARG A 195 18.65 7.55 -4.18
N LEU A 196 19.39 6.45 -4.23
CA LEU A 196 19.24 5.45 -5.28
C LEU A 196 17.81 4.87 -5.31
N ALA A 197 17.22 4.58 -4.15
CA ALA A 197 15.84 4.12 -4.05
C ALA A 197 14.84 5.17 -4.55
N PHE A 198 15.10 6.43 -4.24
CA PHE A 198 14.29 7.57 -4.70
C PHE A 198 14.34 7.71 -6.23
N GLU A 199 15.54 7.71 -6.82
CA GLU A 199 15.72 7.85 -8.27
C GLU A 199 15.12 6.65 -9.03
N LEU A 200 15.29 5.43 -8.53
CA LEU A 200 14.62 4.25 -9.08
C LEU A 200 13.10 4.40 -9.05
N ALA A 201 12.55 4.85 -7.93
CA ALA A 201 11.09 5.03 -7.82
C ALA A 201 10.57 6.13 -8.74
N LEU A 202 11.28 7.26 -8.83
CA LEU A 202 10.92 8.39 -9.68
C LEU A 202 11.03 8.03 -11.17
N GLY A 203 12.15 7.41 -11.57
CA GLY A 203 12.41 7.06 -12.97
C GLY A 203 11.59 5.88 -13.49
N THR A 204 11.17 4.96 -12.60
CA THR A 204 10.39 3.77 -13.01
C THR A 204 8.92 3.83 -12.64
N GLY A 205 8.53 4.70 -11.70
CA GLY A 205 7.20 4.77 -11.13
C GLY A 205 6.75 3.45 -10.46
N GLN A 206 7.66 2.53 -10.10
CA GLN A 206 7.30 1.25 -9.50
C GLN A 206 6.92 1.36 -8.03
N ARG A 207 6.19 0.35 -7.53
CA ARG A 207 5.79 0.33 -6.11
C ARG A 207 6.99 0.14 -5.22
N LYS A 208 6.97 0.73 -4.04
CA LYS A 208 8.05 0.62 -3.05
C LYS A 208 8.56 -0.81 -2.86
N GLY A 209 7.65 -1.77 -2.72
CA GLY A 209 8.04 -3.18 -2.58
C GLY A 209 8.78 -3.72 -3.79
N ASP A 210 8.34 -3.37 -5.00
CA ASP A 210 8.97 -3.78 -6.25
C ASP A 210 10.35 -3.10 -6.42
N VAL A 211 10.47 -1.82 -6.05
CA VAL A 211 11.74 -1.07 -6.05
C VAL A 211 12.74 -1.68 -5.07
N LEU A 212 12.35 -1.92 -3.81
CA LEU A 212 13.27 -2.45 -2.79
C LEU A 212 13.73 -3.89 -3.05
N SER A 213 12.92 -4.68 -3.75
CA SER A 213 13.25 -6.07 -4.07
C SER A 213 13.76 -6.29 -5.50
N MET A 214 14.01 -5.21 -6.26
CA MET A 214 14.44 -5.29 -7.65
C MET A 214 15.81 -5.97 -7.76
N PRO A 215 15.91 -7.13 -8.43
CA PRO A 215 17.17 -7.81 -8.57
C PRO A 215 17.99 -7.19 -9.71
N TRP A 216 19.31 -7.33 -9.67
CA TRP A 216 20.19 -6.91 -10.77
C TRP A 216 19.86 -7.61 -12.09
N SER A 217 19.33 -8.83 -12.05
CA SER A 217 18.88 -9.55 -13.26
C SER A 217 17.69 -8.91 -13.96
N ALA A 218 17.02 -7.94 -13.32
CA ALA A 218 15.96 -7.15 -13.94
C ALA A 218 16.50 -6.04 -14.84
N TYR A 219 17.77 -5.64 -14.68
CA TYR A 219 18.41 -4.56 -15.43
C TYR A 219 19.50 -5.11 -16.36
N ASP A 220 19.38 -4.87 -17.67
CA ASP A 220 20.31 -5.34 -18.69
C ASP A 220 21.30 -4.26 -19.19
N GLY A 221 21.31 -3.09 -18.58
CA GLY A 221 22.12 -1.95 -18.99
C GLY A 221 21.34 -0.86 -19.74
N GLU A 222 20.16 -1.17 -20.27
CA GLU A 222 19.33 -0.22 -21.01
C GLU A 222 17.86 -0.28 -20.61
N ARG A 223 17.40 -1.43 -20.15
CA ARG A 223 16.01 -1.69 -19.83
C ARG A 223 15.85 -2.34 -18.47
N ILE A 224 14.71 -2.09 -17.84
CA ILE A 224 14.30 -2.81 -16.64
C ILE A 224 13.12 -3.70 -17.01
N ARG A 225 13.29 -5.03 -16.79
CA ARG A 225 12.27 -6.07 -16.97
C ARG A 225 11.92 -6.70 -15.64
N LEU A 226 10.71 -6.52 -15.19
CA LEU A 226 10.28 -7.09 -13.91
C LEU A 226 8.81 -7.52 -13.93
N ARG A 227 8.48 -8.48 -13.06
CA ARG A 227 7.09 -8.87 -12.80
C ARG A 227 6.65 -8.21 -11.49
N GLN A 228 5.68 -7.28 -11.59
CA GLN A 228 5.15 -6.59 -10.41
C GLN A 228 4.59 -7.57 -9.37
N SER A 229 4.95 -7.41 -8.09
CA SER A 229 4.56 -8.32 -7.01
C SER A 229 3.04 -8.40 -6.79
N LYS A 230 2.34 -7.26 -6.83
CA LYS A 230 0.91 -7.17 -6.49
C LYS A 230 -0.03 -7.59 -7.64
N ARG A 231 0.22 -7.15 -8.87
CA ARG A 231 -0.65 -7.43 -10.02
C ARG A 231 -0.10 -8.48 -10.96
N LYS A 232 1.09 -9.02 -10.68
CA LYS A 232 1.81 -10.02 -11.50
C LYS A 232 2.02 -9.58 -12.96
N ARG A 233 1.88 -8.29 -13.25
CA ARG A 233 2.07 -7.74 -14.59
C ARG A 233 3.55 -7.69 -14.93
N LEU A 234 3.89 -8.13 -16.12
CA LEU A 234 5.24 -8.00 -16.67
C LEU A 234 5.42 -6.56 -17.15
N ILE A 235 6.55 -5.95 -16.80
CA ILE A 235 6.98 -4.62 -17.21
C ILE A 235 8.29 -4.79 -17.96
N ASP A 236 8.39 -4.11 -19.09
CA ASP A 236 9.61 -3.95 -19.87
C ASP A 236 9.71 -2.47 -20.24
N MET A 237 10.61 -1.74 -19.59
CA MET A 237 10.73 -0.29 -19.77
C MET A 237 12.17 0.11 -20.02
N PRO A 238 12.45 1.04 -20.94
CA PRO A 238 13.77 1.65 -21.07
C PRO A 238 14.05 2.52 -19.85
N VAL A 239 15.32 2.67 -19.49
CA VAL A 239 15.76 3.61 -18.45
C VAL A 239 16.21 4.92 -19.09
N THR A 240 16.00 6.03 -18.38
CA THR A 240 16.56 7.33 -18.81
C THR A 240 18.09 7.32 -18.68
N ARG A 241 18.78 8.18 -19.46
CA ARG A 241 20.25 8.28 -19.38
C ARG A 241 20.73 8.50 -17.94
N ALA A 242 20.13 9.43 -17.21
CA ALA A 242 20.49 9.73 -15.83
C ALA A 242 20.32 8.51 -14.89
N LEU A 243 19.24 7.75 -15.06
CA LEU A 243 19.02 6.52 -14.26
C LEU A 243 20.03 5.42 -14.67
N LYS A 244 20.36 5.30 -15.95
CA LYS A 244 21.40 4.38 -16.44
C LYS A 244 22.76 4.68 -15.81
N GLU A 245 23.22 5.91 -15.89
CA GLU A 245 24.49 6.37 -15.30
C GLU A 245 24.53 6.06 -13.80
N LEU A 246 23.44 6.32 -13.10
CA LEU A 246 23.34 6.03 -11.67
C LEU A 246 23.41 4.53 -11.36
N LEU A 247 22.74 3.69 -12.16
CA LEU A 247 22.75 2.23 -11.98
C LEU A 247 24.10 1.61 -12.36
N ASP A 248 24.70 2.04 -13.47
CA ASP A 248 25.99 1.52 -13.94
C ASP A 248 27.13 1.86 -12.99
N ALA A 249 27.04 2.96 -12.25
CA ALA A 249 27.98 3.35 -11.21
C ALA A 249 27.88 2.52 -9.92
N GLN A 250 26.83 1.71 -9.74
CA GLN A 250 26.67 0.93 -8.51
C GLN A 250 27.44 -0.38 -8.54
N PRO A 251 28.05 -0.79 -7.42
CA PRO A 251 28.67 -2.11 -7.30
C PRO A 251 27.58 -3.20 -7.31
N ARG A 252 27.75 -4.23 -8.15
CA ARG A 252 26.82 -5.37 -8.24
C ARG A 252 27.20 -6.51 -7.28
N THR A 253 27.40 -6.17 -6.01
CA THR A 253 27.88 -7.11 -4.97
C THR A 253 26.74 -7.93 -4.33
N ALA A 254 25.50 -7.51 -4.50
CA ALA A 254 24.34 -8.17 -3.93
C ALA A 254 23.37 -8.64 -5.02
N LYS A 255 22.39 -9.46 -4.63
CA LYS A 255 21.34 -9.93 -5.55
C LYS A 255 20.39 -8.80 -5.97
N THR A 256 20.11 -7.84 -5.08
CA THR A 256 19.21 -6.70 -5.32
C THR A 256 20.01 -5.45 -5.63
N ILE A 257 19.45 -4.57 -6.46
CA ILE A 257 20.02 -3.26 -6.78
C ILE A 257 20.16 -2.41 -5.50
N LEU A 258 19.14 -2.44 -4.64
CA LEU A 258 19.12 -1.67 -3.41
C LEU A 258 19.56 -2.50 -2.23
N THR A 259 20.63 -2.05 -1.58
CA THR A 259 21.13 -2.59 -0.32
C THR A 259 21.30 -1.47 0.69
N ARG A 260 21.38 -1.83 1.94
CA ARG A 260 21.81 -0.93 3.03
C ARG A 260 23.33 -0.76 2.96
N ALA A 261 23.86 0.17 3.74
CA ALA A 261 25.30 0.40 3.84
C ALA A 261 26.09 -0.86 4.29
N ASP A 262 25.44 -1.79 5.01
CA ASP A 262 26.02 -3.09 5.40
C ASP A 262 25.90 -4.19 4.33
N GLY A 263 25.47 -3.85 3.11
CA GLY A 263 25.30 -4.77 1.99
C GLY A 263 24.05 -5.67 2.05
N GLN A 264 23.26 -5.57 3.13
CA GLN A 264 22.07 -6.39 3.27
C GLN A 264 20.87 -5.79 2.54
N PRO A 265 19.92 -6.61 2.04
CA PRO A 265 18.71 -6.11 1.42
C PRO A 265 17.85 -5.29 2.38
N TRP A 266 17.14 -4.30 1.86
CA TRP A 266 16.23 -3.50 2.63
C TRP A 266 14.98 -4.28 3.07
N GLY A 267 14.76 -4.36 4.38
CA GLY A 267 13.45 -4.71 4.91
C GLY A 267 12.49 -3.52 4.87
N MET A 268 11.21 -3.76 4.59
CA MET A 268 10.19 -2.69 4.45
C MET A 268 10.11 -1.75 5.66
N SER A 269 10.17 -2.29 6.88
CA SER A 269 10.10 -1.50 8.12
C SER A 269 11.34 -0.63 8.29
N ASN A 270 12.52 -1.20 8.09
CA ASN A 270 13.79 -0.50 8.21
C ASN A 270 13.86 0.64 7.16
N PHE A 271 13.55 0.35 5.90
CA PHE A 271 13.49 1.38 4.86
C PHE A 271 12.54 2.52 5.23
N ASN A 272 11.35 2.21 5.73
CA ASN A 272 10.39 3.25 6.13
C ASN A 272 10.95 4.19 7.21
N THR A 273 11.74 3.67 8.15
CA THR A 273 12.37 4.47 9.20
C THR A 273 13.40 5.43 8.61
N HIS A 274 14.30 4.94 7.76
CA HIS A 274 15.32 5.77 7.10
C HIS A 274 14.69 6.77 6.12
N TRP A 275 13.71 6.32 5.32
CA TRP A 275 12.96 7.20 4.42
C TRP A 275 12.30 8.35 5.17
N ARG A 276 11.59 8.06 6.27
CA ARG A 276 10.91 9.08 7.07
C ARG A 276 11.90 10.10 7.65
N ALA A 277 13.04 9.64 8.16
CA ALA A 277 14.08 10.51 8.67
C ALA A 277 14.65 11.42 7.57
N THR A 278 14.87 10.89 6.36
CA THR A 278 15.37 11.65 5.21
C THR A 278 14.37 12.71 4.77
N VAL A 279 13.11 12.35 4.63
CA VAL A 279 12.03 13.28 4.21
C VAL A 279 11.84 14.41 5.23
N LEU A 280 11.92 14.07 6.53
CA LEU A 280 11.88 15.06 7.60
C LEU A 280 13.09 16.01 7.53
N LYS A 281 14.32 15.49 7.31
CA LYS A 281 15.53 16.27 7.13
C LYS A 281 15.45 17.21 5.92
N ALA A 282 14.77 16.76 4.85
CA ALA A 282 14.49 17.57 3.66
C ALA A 282 13.39 18.63 3.89
N GLY A 283 12.73 18.67 5.06
CA GLY A 283 11.59 19.54 5.32
C GLY A 283 10.35 19.19 4.48
N ARG A 284 10.16 17.91 4.14
CA ARG A 284 9.09 17.40 3.26
C ARG A 284 8.26 16.31 3.90
N ASP A 285 8.00 16.41 5.20
CA ASP A 285 7.30 15.41 6.03
C ASP A 285 5.88 15.07 5.55
N GLY A 286 5.25 15.98 4.79
CA GLY A 286 3.96 15.76 4.13
C GLY A 286 4.01 14.79 2.93
N LEU A 287 5.18 14.46 2.37
CA LEU A 287 5.35 13.63 1.17
C LEU A 287 5.74 12.19 1.53
N HIS A 288 5.20 11.24 0.78
CA HIS A 288 5.47 9.81 0.98
C HIS A 288 6.19 9.21 -0.23
N PHE A 289 6.89 8.09 -0.02
CA PHE A 289 7.53 7.35 -1.10
C PHE A 289 6.52 6.91 -2.19
N HIS A 290 5.27 6.61 -1.81
CA HIS A 290 4.26 6.17 -2.77
C HIS A 290 3.79 7.30 -3.70
N ASP A 291 3.93 8.55 -3.29
CA ASP A 291 3.53 9.71 -4.09
C ASP A 291 4.45 9.88 -5.32
N LEU A 292 5.70 9.37 -5.26
CA LEU A 292 6.62 9.31 -6.42
C LEU A 292 6.00 8.62 -7.64
N ARG A 293 5.09 7.68 -7.40
CA ARG A 293 4.43 6.97 -8.50
C ARG A 293 3.39 7.85 -9.22
N GLY A 294 2.72 8.74 -8.49
CA GLY A 294 1.88 9.79 -9.06
C GLY A 294 2.74 10.84 -9.79
N THR A 295 3.84 11.25 -9.16
CA THR A 295 4.80 12.16 -9.76
C THR A 295 5.37 11.65 -11.09
N ALA A 296 5.79 10.37 -11.14
CA ALA A 296 6.27 9.75 -12.39
C ALA A 296 5.20 9.77 -13.49
N CYS A 297 3.94 9.50 -13.15
CA CYS A 297 2.82 9.60 -14.10
C CYS A 297 2.65 11.03 -14.65
N THR A 298 2.69 12.02 -13.77
CA THR A 298 2.50 13.43 -14.13
C THR A 298 3.68 13.95 -14.96
N VAL A 299 4.92 13.61 -14.60
CA VAL A 299 6.12 14.02 -15.35
C VAL A 299 6.10 13.43 -16.77
N LEU A 300 5.71 12.17 -16.92
CA LEU A 300 5.55 11.56 -18.24
C LEU A 300 4.47 12.26 -19.08
N ALA A 301 3.33 12.60 -18.48
CA ALA A 301 2.27 13.33 -19.17
C ALA A 301 2.71 14.73 -19.59
N GLN A 302 3.44 15.46 -18.73
CA GLN A 302 4.01 16.77 -19.04
C GLN A 302 5.05 16.70 -20.17
N ALA A 303 5.78 15.56 -20.26
CA ALA A 303 6.70 15.29 -21.37
C ALA A 303 5.99 14.90 -22.67
N GLY A 304 4.65 14.86 -22.71
CA GLY A 304 3.84 14.57 -23.88
C GLY A 304 3.55 13.09 -24.12
N ALA A 305 3.87 12.20 -23.15
CA ALA A 305 3.55 10.79 -23.27
C ALA A 305 2.04 10.55 -23.22
N THR A 306 1.56 9.69 -24.10
CA THR A 306 0.15 9.29 -24.16
C THR A 306 -0.25 8.44 -22.95
N PRO A 307 -1.54 8.40 -22.57
CA PRO A 307 -2.01 7.52 -21.50
C PRO A 307 -1.64 6.05 -21.69
N SER A 308 -1.56 5.57 -22.94
CA SER A 308 -1.15 4.19 -23.25
C SER A 308 0.33 3.95 -22.98
N GLU A 309 1.20 4.87 -23.35
CA GLU A 309 2.65 4.80 -23.07
C GLU A 309 2.91 4.85 -21.56
N ILE A 310 2.25 5.76 -20.84
CA ILE A 310 2.32 5.85 -19.38
C ILE A 310 1.85 4.54 -18.72
N ALA A 311 0.73 3.99 -19.21
CA ALA A 311 0.17 2.74 -18.71
C ALA A 311 1.14 1.56 -18.92
N ALA A 312 1.80 1.49 -20.09
CA ALA A 312 2.80 0.48 -20.38
C ALA A 312 4.01 0.59 -19.45
N MET A 313 4.57 1.79 -19.28
CA MET A 313 5.74 2.04 -18.46
C MET A 313 5.48 1.79 -16.97
N LEU A 314 4.37 2.29 -16.43
CA LEU A 314 4.04 2.16 -15.00
C LEU A 314 3.39 0.81 -14.64
N GLY A 315 2.98 0.02 -15.62
CA GLY A 315 2.21 -1.20 -15.41
C GLY A 315 0.81 -0.92 -14.86
N TRP A 316 0.17 0.14 -15.35
CA TRP A 316 -1.20 0.51 -15.00
C TRP A 316 -2.20 0.10 -16.10
N THR A 317 -3.47 0.30 -15.85
CA THR A 317 -4.48 0.35 -16.91
C THR A 317 -4.60 1.78 -17.42
N VAL A 318 -5.00 1.95 -18.67
CA VAL A 318 -5.23 3.28 -19.24
C VAL A 318 -6.25 4.07 -18.41
N SER A 319 -7.30 3.42 -17.92
CA SER A 319 -8.29 4.04 -17.02
C SER A 319 -7.70 4.51 -15.69
N THR A 320 -6.68 3.79 -15.16
CA THR A 320 -5.98 4.24 -13.94
C THR A 320 -5.13 5.48 -14.23
N VAL A 321 -4.49 5.53 -15.40
CA VAL A 321 -3.72 6.72 -15.83
C VAL A 321 -4.67 7.90 -16.03
N ALA A 322 -5.77 7.73 -16.78
CA ALA A 322 -6.77 8.78 -17.00
C ALA A 322 -7.28 9.35 -15.67
N GLY A 323 -7.74 8.50 -14.75
CA GLY A 323 -8.19 8.96 -13.43
C GLY A 323 -7.10 9.63 -12.58
N MET A 324 -5.83 9.32 -12.80
CA MET A 324 -4.72 10.02 -12.18
C MET A 324 -4.51 11.40 -12.82
N LEU A 325 -4.54 11.47 -14.16
CA LEU A 325 -4.36 12.71 -14.89
C LEU A 325 -5.52 13.69 -14.66
N ASP A 326 -6.76 13.22 -14.55
CA ASP A 326 -7.91 14.05 -14.21
C ASP A 326 -7.72 14.82 -12.89
N LEU A 327 -7.07 14.17 -11.91
CA LEU A 327 -6.75 14.82 -10.64
C LEU A 327 -5.69 15.91 -10.78
N TYR A 328 -4.76 15.76 -11.74
CA TYR A 328 -3.61 16.66 -11.90
C TYR A 328 -3.80 17.69 -13.02
N GLN A 329 -4.65 17.44 -14.00
CA GLN A 329 -4.99 18.41 -15.05
C GLN A 329 -5.58 19.68 -14.48
N ALA A 330 -6.35 19.58 -13.41
CA ALA A 330 -6.86 20.74 -12.67
C ALA A 330 -5.77 21.56 -11.93
N MET A 331 -4.55 21.02 -11.81
CA MET A 331 -3.43 21.63 -11.04
C MET A 331 -2.27 22.12 -11.92
N THR A 332 -2.26 21.87 -13.23
CA THR A 332 -1.14 22.23 -14.11
C THR A 332 -1.58 23.06 -15.31
N ALA A 333 -1.32 24.36 -15.26
CA ALA A 333 -1.48 25.27 -16.40
C ALA A 333 -0.68 24.82 -17.63
N SER A 334 0.46 24.12 -17.43
CA SER A 334 1.36 23.67 -18.51
C SER A 334 0.73 22.72 -19.54
N LEU A 335 -0.32 21.98 -19.19
CA LEU A 335 -1.02 21.11 -20.15
C LEU A 335 -1.90 21.93 -21.11
N SER A 336 -2.55 22.99 -20.62
CA SER A 336 -3.30 23.93 -21.45
C SER A 336 -2.34 24.72 -22.34
N ASP A 337 -1.19 25.16 -21.82
CA ASP A 337 -0.16 25.88 -22.59
C ASP A 337 0.39 24.98 -23.73
N SER A 338 0.67 23.70 -23.43
CA SER A 338 1.09 22.72 -24.44
C SER A 338 0.01 22.47 -25.51
N ALA A 339 -1.27 22.44 -25.12
CA ALA A 339 -2.37 22.28 -26.09
C ALA A 339 -2.48 23.51 -27.01
N VAL A 340 -2.34 24.71 -26.46
CA VAL A 340 -2.33 25.97 -27.24
C VAL A 340 -1.14 25.99 -28.18
N ALA A 341 0.07 25.66 -27.71
CA ALA A 341 1.25 25.60 -28.57
C ALA A 341 1.11 24.60 -29.73
N LYS A 342 0.51 23.43 -29.51
CA LYS A 342 0.20 22.44 -30.55
C LYS A 342 -0.83 22.97 -31.54
N LEU A 343 -1.85 23.69 -31.07
CA LEU A 343 -2.86 24.30 -31.91
C LEU A 343 -2.24 25.38 -32.82
N GLU A 344 -1.42 26.25 -32.25
CA GLU A 344 -0.70 27.29 -33.01
C GLU A 344 0.22 26.68 -34.07
N ALA A 345 1.00 25.64 -33.70
CA ALA A 345 1.85 24.94 -34.67
C ALA A 345 1.05 24.28 -35.79
N SER A 346 -0.14 23.72 -35.54
CA SER A 346 -1.01 23.12 -36.54
C SER A 346 -1.64 24.18 -37.44
N THR A 347 -2.00 25.33 -36.90
CA THR A 347 -2.60 26.44 -37.67
C THR A 347 -1.59 27.05 -38.67
N ILE A 348 -0.31 27.19 -38.24
CA ILE A 348 0.77 27.61 -39.12
C ILE A 348 0.98 26.62 -40.26
N THR A 349 0.91 25.30 -39.98
CA THR A 349 1.03 24.25 -41.03
C THR A 349 -0.11 24.31 -42.03
N LEU A 350 -1.33 24.54 -41.57
CA LEU A 350 -2.51 24.67 -42.43
C LEU A 350 -2.43 25.94 -43.32
N GLN A 351 -1.98 27.07 -42.79
CA GLN A 351 -1.80 28.30 -43.56
C GLN A 351 -0.70 28.18 -44.63
N ASN A 352 0.42 27.51 -44.27
CA ASN A 352 1.49 27.24 -45.23
C ASN A 352 1.07 26.24 -46.32
N GLY A 353 0.21 25.25 -46.00
CA GLY A 353 -0.35 24.30 -46.95
C GLY A 353 -1.30 24.96 -47.94
N LEU A 354 -2.09 25.95 -47.52
CA LEU A 354 -3.00 26.69 -48.36
C LEU A 354 -2.28 27.69 -49.30
N GLN A 355 -1.16 28.24 -48.87
CA GLN A 355 -0.36 29.15 -49.70
C GLN A 355 0.46 28.46 -50.79
N ASN A 356 0.74 27.15 -50.59
CA ASN A 356 1.49 26.33 -51.57
C ASN A 356 0.60 25.45 -52.46
N ALA A 357 -0.72 25.62 -52.43
CA ALA A 357 -1.61 24.92 -53.40
C ALA A 357 -1.40 25.51 -54.79
N PRO A 358 -1.08 24.73 -55.83
CA PRO A 358 -0.91 25.24 -57.18
C PRO A 358 -2.23 25.82 -57.67
N SER A 359 -2.19 27.09 -58.12
CA SER A 359 -3.32 27.77 -58.70
C SER A 359 -3.81 26.92 -59.92
N ALA A 360 -5.05 26.46 -59.84
CA ALA A 360 -5.68 25.79 -60.96
C ALA A 360 -5.74 26.78 -62.15
N SER A 361 -4.94 26.53 -63.18
CA SER A 361 -5.01 27.29 -64.43
C SER A 361 -6.36 27.01 -65.07
N THR A 362 -7.23 28.00 -65.06
CA THR A 362 -8.40 28.07 -65.88
C THR A 362 -7.94 28.18 -67.32
N ASN A 363 -7.91 27.08 -68.03
CA ASN A 363 -7.75 27.03 -69.49
C ASN A 363 -9.14 27.22 -70.10
N SER A 364 -9.50 28.46 -70.40
CA SER A 364 -10.63 28.82 -71.31
C SER A 364 -10.16 28.56 -72.68
N GLY A 365 -10.51 27.39 -73.26
CA GLY A 365 -10.36 27.06 -74.66
C GLY A 365 -11.64 27.35 -75.37
N GLU A 366 -11.64 28.46 -76.15
CA GLU A 366 -12.59 28.67 -77.25
C GLU A 366 -12.42 27.60 -78.35
N LYS A 367 -13.46 26.89 -78.65
CA LYS A 367 -14.06 26.80 -80.03
C LYS A 367 -15.26 25.86 -80.02
#